data_8c5234d6883df39e28414df0706d8e87
#
_entry.id   8c5234d6883df39e28414df0706d8e87
#
_cell.length_a   1.000
_cell.length_b   1.000
_cell.length_c   1.000
_cell.angle_alpha   90.00
_cell.angle_beta   90.00
_cell.angle_gamma   90.00
#
_symmetry.space_group_name_H-M   'P 1'
#
loop_
_entity.id
_entity.type
_entity.pdbx_description
1 polymer ?
#
loop_
_entity_poly.entity_id
_entity_poly.type
_entity_poly.pdbx_seq_one_letter_code
_entity_poly.pdbx_strand_id
1 'polypeptide(L)'
;MTDLRVLETPLLQGLLGFVEALRAEGLSPGQDQVQAWLQGLLSVPWGGDSFYLASRALLVGRKEDYAAFDRAFRRYFGWLRPEFLPQQKALGSLPLLGQAEAEGEGALRGAYSPLERLLRRSLESLTPGEALVLARFLLALAFPPPRHPARRRRRTRQGERLSLPATLRRALRTGGEVLDPRFLKPKWQLYRYYALLDVSGSMAPYARILFLLLQALRRRGFPLEAFAFGTRLTRITPLLPLPPQEALPELGRLAEDFAGGTRLGLSLRAFLEGEGRQLGRRSLLLVLSDGLDQGEPEEVGQALKALRRRVRRIYWLNPLAGLPGYSPLARGMRAALPYLDDLLPAGTGDELLAFLRRLKNLP
;
A
#
# COMPACT_ATOMS: atom_id res chain seq x y z
N MET A 1 -21.64 -29.12 -1.63
CA MET A 1 -21.84 -27.77 -2.19
C MET A 1 -20.93 -26.84 -1.42
N THR A 2 -19.76 -26.57 -1.96
CA THR A 2 -18.70 -25.76 -1.32
C THR A 2 -19.08 -24.28 -1.44
N ASP A 3 -19.17 -23.63 -0.33
CA ASP A 3 -19.61 -22.23 -0.22
C ASP A 3 -18.64 -21.31 -0.98
N LEU A 4 -19.05 -20.84 -2.16
CA LEU A 4 -18.28 -19.97 -3.07
C LEU A 4 -17.96 -18.58 -2.49
N ARG A 5 -18.45 -18.23 -1.31
CA ARG A 5 -18.19 -16.97 -0.62
C ARG A 5 -16.78 -16.85 -0.05
N VAL A 6 -16.03 -17.96 0.06
CA VAL A 6 -14.64 -17.96 0.55
C VAL A 6 -13.65 -17.50 -0.51
N LEU A 7 -14.00 -17.52 -1.79
CA LEU A 7 -13.13 -17.12 -2.92
C LEU A 7 -13.06 -15.60 -3.16
N GLU A 8 -13.74 -14.79 -2.37
CA GLU A 8 -13.82 -13.35 -2.59
C GLU A 8 -12.79 -12.52 -1.80
N THR A 9 -11.85 -13.15 -1.07
CA THR A 9 -10.78 -12.37 -0.42
C THR A 9 -9.73 -11.93 -1.45
N PRO A 10 -9.43 -10.63 -1.56
CA PRO A 10 -8.48 -10.07 -2.54
C PRO A 10 -7.06 -10.63 -2.43
N LEU A 11 -6.75 -11.22 -1.27
CA LEU A 11 -5.51 -11.92 -1.00
C LEU A 11 -5.40 -13.18 -1.83
N LEU A 12 -6.42 -14.01 -1.72
CA LEU A 12 -6.50 -15.26 -2.46
C LEU A 12 -6.52 -14.97 -3.95
N GLN A 13 -7.26 -13.94 -4.38
CA GLN A 13 -7.27 -13.49 -5.77
C GLN A 13 -5.89 -13.03 -6.26
N GLY A 14 -5.11 -12.31 -5.43
CA GLY A 14 -3.74 -11.91 -5.76
C GLY A 14 -2.78 -13.09 -5.87
N LEU A 15 -2.85 -14.06 -4.96
CA LEU A 15 -2.03 -15.28 -5.00
C LEU A 15 -2.53 -16.26 -6.06
N LEU A 16 -3.84 -16.40 -6.24
CA LEU A 16 -4.43 -17.18 -7.34
C LEU A 16 -4.13 -16.55 -8.69
N GLY A 17 -4.05 -15.21 -8.79
CA GLY A 17 -3.58 -14.53 -9.99
C GLY A 17 -2.16 -14.90 -10.39
N PHE A 18 -1.27 -15.22 -9.43
CA PHE A 18 0.03 -15.80 -9.76
C PHE A 18 -0.08 -17.24 -10.27
N VAL A 19 -0.96 -18.04 -9.69
CA VAL A 19 -1.24 -19.41 -10.20
C VAL A 19 -1.82 -19.35 -11.61
N GLU A 20 -2.67 -18.37 -11.90
CA GLU A 20 -3.15 -18.12 -13.27
C GLU A 20 -2.04 -17.67 -14.21
N ALA A 21 -1.11 -16.83 -13.76
CA ALA A 21 0.07 -16.45 -14.53
C ALA A 21 0.98 -17.65 -14.84
N LEU A 22 1.10 -18.61 -13.90
CA LEU A 22 1.78 -19.89 -14.12
C LEU A 22 1.06 -20.74 -15.19
N ARG A 23 -0.26 -20.82 -15.13
CA ARG A 23 -1.07 -21.56 -16.12
C ARG A 23 -0.95 -20.94 -17.51
N ALA A 24 -0.90 -19.62 -17.62
CA ALA A 24 -0.68 -18.92 -18.88
C ALA A 24 0.69 -19.21 -19.52
N GLU A 25 1.68 -19.57 -18.70
CA GLU A 25 3.01 -20.01 -19.16
C GLU A 25 3.11 -21.55 -19.34
N GLY A 26 1.97 -22.27 -19.27
CA GLY A 26 1.90 -23.72 -19.51
C GLY A 26 2.15 -24.58 -18.26
N LEU A 27 2.25 -23.98 -17.08
CA LEU A 27 2.43 -24.66 -15.81
C LEU A 27 1.06 -24.92 -15.15
N SER A 28 0.84 -26.12 -14.64
CA SER A 28 -0.42 -26.48 -13.97
C SER A 28 -0.14 -27.06 -12.58
N PRO A 29 0.22 -26.20 -11.59
CA PRO A 29 0.41 -26.69 -10.24
C PRO A 29 -0.87 -27.30 -9.69
N GLY A 30 -0.77 -28.51 -9.09
CA GLY A 30 -1.89 -29.19 -8.45
C GLY A 30 -2.41 -28.42 -7.23
N GLN A 31 -3.64 -28.76 -6.79
CA GLN A 31 -4.23 -28.13 -5.59
C GLN A 31 -3.34 -28.30 -4.35
N ASP A 32 -2.74 -29.47 -4.17
CA ASP A 32 -1.86 -29.75 -3.04
C ASP A 32 -0.59 -28.89 -3.07
N GLN A 33 -0.04 -28.65 -4.26
CA GLN A 33 1.14 -27.80 -4.44
C GLN A 33 0.82 -26.34 -4.13
N VAL A 34 -0.33 -25.84 -4.59
CA VAL A 34 -0.80 -24.48 -4.30
C VAL A 34 -1.06 -24.33 -2.79
N GLN A 35 -1.64 -25.34 -2.15
CA GLN A 35 -1.90 -25.34 -0.72
C GLN A 35 -0.59 -25.35 0.08
N ALA A 36 0.36 -26.23 -0.26
CA ALA A 36 1.67 -26.29 0.35
C ALA A 36 2.45 -24.97 0.16
N TRP A 37 2.32 -24.36 -1.02
CA TRP A 37 2.90 -23.05 -1.29
C TRP A 37 2.31 -21.97 -0.40
N LEU A 38 0.99 -21.89 -0.28
CA LEU A 38 0.31 -20.91 0.58
C LEU A 38 0.72 -21.10 2.06
N GLN A 39 0.85 -22.34 2.52
CA GLN A 39 1.35 -22.67 3.88
C GLN A 39 2.83 -22.30 4.04
N GLY A 40 3.66 -22.64 3.04
CA GLY A 40 5.08 -22.34 3.04
C GLY A 40 5.38 -20.84 3.07
N LEU A 41 4.50 -20.01 2.46
CA LEU A 41 4.61 -18.57 2.50
C LEU A 41 4.57 -17.98 3.93
N LEU A 42 4.01 -18.69 4.88
CA LEU A 42 3.95 -18.28 6.29
C LEU A 42 5.21 -18.65 7.08
N SER A 43 5.94 -19.67 6.62
CA SER A 43 7.08 -20.27 7.34
C SER A 43 8.44 -19.82 6.80
N VAL A 44 8.50 -19.27 5.58
CA VAL A 44 9.76 -18.89 4.93
C VAL A 44 10.09 -17.42 5.22
N PRO A 45 11.34 -17.11 5.61
CA PRO A 45 11.80 -15.71 5.64
C PRO A 45 11.67 -15.11 4.25
N TRP A 46 10.83 -14.10 4.12
CA TRP A 46 10.51 -13.45 2.84
C TRP A 46 11.63 -12.47 2.40
N GLY A 47 12.89 -12.93 2.38
CA GLY A 47 13.95 -12.34 1.56
C GLY A 47 13.67 -12.67 0.09
N GLY A 48 14.00 -11.79 -0.85
CA GLY A 48 13.64 -11.97 -2.27
C GLY A 48 14.01 -13.36 -2.82
N ASP A 49 15.18 -13.88 -2.47
CA ASP A 49 15.65 -15.21 -2.88
C ASP A 49 14.87 -16.32 -2.21
N SER A 50 14.56 -16.21 -0.91
CA SER A 50 13.84 -17.25 -0.18
C SER A 50 12.41 -17.42 -0.68
N PHE A 51 11.70 -16.31 -1.00
CA PHE A 51 10.36 -16.36 -1.56
C PHE A 51 10.35 -16.96 -2.96
N TYR A 52 11.29 -16.55 -3.83
CA TYR A 52 11.43 -17.11 -5.17
C TYR A 52 11.75 -18.60 -5.12
N LEU A 53 12.75 -19.00 -4.33
CA LEU A 53 13.18 -20.41 -4.20
C LEU A 53 12.08 -21.28 -3.62
N ALA A 54 11.40 -20.84 -2.55
CA ALA A 54 10.28 -21.57 -1.96
C ALA A 54 9.10 -21.70 -2.93
N SER A 55 8.74 -20.62 -3.64
CA SER A 55 7.67 -20.65 -4.63
C SER A 55 8.00 -21.60 -5.76
N ARG A 56 9.24 -21.59 -6.25
CA ARG A 56 9.69 -22.51 -7.32
C ARG A 56 9.71 -23.97 -6.83
N ALA A 57 10.24 -24.22 -5.63
CA ALA A 57 10.33 -25.58 -5.07
C ALA A 57 8.95 -26.22 -4.84
N LEU A 58 7.96 -25.42 -4.42
CA LEU A 58 6.63 -25.92 -4.07
C LEU A 58 5.66 -25.98 -5.26
N LEU A 59 5.79 -25.06 -6.23
CA LEU A 59 4.88 -24.97 -7.37
C LEU A 59 5.38 -25.67 -8.65
N VAL A 60 6.65 -26.06 -8.71
CA VAL A 60 7.23 -26.66 -9.92
C VAL A 60 7.87 -28.02 -9.58
N GLY A 61 7.32 -29.08 -10.16
CA GLY A 61 7.80 -30.45 -9.92
C GLY A 61 8.91 -30.91 -10.89
N ARG A 62 9.13 -30.22 -12.00
CA ARG A 62 10.07 -30.64 -13.05
C ARG A 62 11.08 -29.54 -13.37
N LYS A 63 12.34 -29.92 -13.63
CA LYS A 63 13.39 -28.94 -13.97
C LYS A 63 13.14 -28.22 -15.30
N GLU A 64 12.49 -28.89 -16.24
CA GLU A 64 12.14 -28.35 -17.56
C GLU A 64 11.21 -27.13 -17.44
N ASP A 65 10.40 -27.09 -16.39
CA ASP A 65 9.39 -26.06 -16.14
C ASP A 65 9.96 -24.79 -15.46
N TYR A 66 11.24 -24.82 -15.03
CA TYR A 66 11.86 -23.70 -14.32
C TYR A 66 11.89 -22.42 -15.16
N ALA A 67 12.16 -22.53 -16.46
CA ALA A 67 12.21 -21.37 -17.35
C ALA A 67 10.81 -20.70 -17.49
N ALA A 68 9.75 -21.50 -17.55
CA ALA A 68 8.37 -21.02 -17.61
C ALA A 68 7.96 -20.37 -16.26
N PHE A 69 8.34 -21.00 -15.14
CA PHE A 69 8.14 -20.41 -13.82
C PHE A 69 8.85 -19.06 -13.69
N ASP A 70 10.09 -18.96 -14.13
CA ASP A 70 10.89 -17.72 -14.05
C ASP A 70 10.25 -16.59 -14.87
N ARG A 71 9.68 -16.89 -16.06
CA ARG A 71 8.93 -15.90 -16.84
C ARG A 71 7.68 -15.45 -16.13
N ALA A 72 6.86 -16.40 -15.63
CA ALA A 72 5.65 -16.10 -14.88
C ALA A 72 5.96 -15.28 -13.61
N PHE A 73 6.99 -15.71 -12.86
CA PHE A 73 7.41 -15.02 -11.62
C PHE A 73 7.89 -13.61 -11.91
N ARG A 74 8.72 -13.40 -12.93
CA ARG A 74 9.16 -12.06 -13.37
C ARG A 74 8.01 -11.19 -13.83
N ARG A 75 7.09 -11.74 -14.59
CA ARG A 75 5.92 -11.02 -15.11
C ARG A 75 4.98 -10.61 -13.99
N TYR A 76 4.76 -11.47 -13.01
CA TYR A 76 3.80 -11.25 -11.93
C TYR A 76 4.42 -10.52 -10.73
N PHE A 77 5.65 -10.89 -10.35
CA PHE A 77 6.41 -10.33 -9.24
C PHE A 77 7.64 -9.51 -9.69
N GLY A 78 7.80 -9.21 -10.96
CA GLY A 78 8.95 -8.50 -11.54
C GLY A 78 9.15 -7.06 -11.06
N TRP A 79 8.26 -6.56 -10.25
CA TRP A 79 8.39 -5.37 -9.44
C TRP A 79 9.17 -5.61 -8.12
N LEU A 80 9.39 -6.87 -7.70
CA LEU A 80 10.43 -7.23 -6.74
C LEU A 80 11.77 -6.99 -7.46
N ARG A 81 12.59 -6.08 -6.95
CA ARG A 81 13.82 -5.57 -7.59
C ARG A 81 14.66 -6.65 -8.29
N PRO A 82 15.33 -6.35 -9.41
CA PRO A 82 16.16 -7.31 -10.14
C PRO A 82 17.34 -7.87 -9.31
N GLU A 83 17.71 -7.25 -8.21
CA GLU A 83 18.72 -7.73 -7.24
C GLU A 83 18.29 -9.03 -6.53
N PHE A 84 17.02 -9.40 -6.60
CA PHE A 84 16.46 -10.62 -6.01
C PHE A 84 16.26 -11.77 -7.00
N LEU A 85 16.72 -11.63 -8.25
CA LEU A 85 16.72 -12.74 -9.19
C LEU A 85 18.09 -13.43 -9.09
N PRO A 86 18.18 -14.73 -8.76
CA PRO A 86 19.45 -15.40 -8.60
C PRO A 86 20.25 -15.34 -9.89
N GLN A 87 21.47 -14.79 -9.81
CA GLN A 87 22.52 -15.11 -10.76
C GLN A 87 22.78 -16.62 -10.67
N GLN A 88 22.93 -17.30 -11.78
CA GLN A 88 23.00 -18.75 -11.95
C GLN A 88 24.09 -19.53 -11.16
N LYS A 89 24.58 -19.00 -10.03
CA LYS A 89 25.64 -19.64 -9.22
C LYS A 89 25.25 -19.72 -7.75
N ALA A 90 24.38 -20.63 -7.37
CA ALA A 90 24.35 -21.25 -6.04
C ALA A 90 23.26 -22.33 -5.96
N LEU A 91 23.48 -23.46 -6.60
CA LEU A 91 22.75 -24.70 -6.33
C LEU A 91 23.69 -25.65 -5.58
N GLY A 92 23.85 -25.40 -4.28
CA GLY A 92 24.45 -26.33 -3.33
C GLY A 92 23.46 -26.61 -2.23
N SER A 93 22.97 -27.85 -2.19
CA SER A 93 22.33 -28.58 -1.08
C SER A 93 21.50 -27.79 -0.06
N LEU A 94 20.15 -27.86 -0.23
CA LEU A 94 19.19 -27.65 0.86
C LEU A 94 18.94 -28.99 1.56
N PRO A 95 18.88 -29.03 2.91
CA PRO A 95 18.48 -30.24 3.63
C PRO A 95 17.00 -30.53 3.35
N LEU A 96 16.72 -31.79 3.03
CA LEU A 96 15.38 -32.36 2.92
C LEU A 96 14.65 -32.22 4.27
N LEU A 97 13.59 -31.45 4.30
CA LEU A 97 12.64 -31.42 5.42
C LEU A 97 11.89 -32.76 5.45
N GLY A 98 12.02 -33.44 6.60
CA GLY A 98 11.45 -34.75 6.84
C GLY A 98 9.95 -34.84 6.61
N GLN A 99 9.54 -36.01 6.19
CA GLN A 99 8.19 -36.49 6.04
C GLN A 99 7.42 -36.31 7.36
N ALA A 100 6.40 -35.48 7.35
CA ALA A 100 5.34 -35.51 8.36
C ALA A 100 4.16 -36.27 7.76
N GLU A 101 3.80 -37.34 8.41
CA GLU A 101 2.71 -38.24 8.05
C GLU A 101 1.36 -37.51 8.03
N ALA A 102 0.58 -37.79 6.99
CA ALA A 102 -0.75 -37.23 6.79
C ALA A 102 -1.77 -37.94 7.68
N GLU A 103 -2.34 -37.26 8.65
CA GLU A 103 -3.58 -37.67 9.30
C GLU A 103 -4.75 -36.79 8.87
N GLY A 104 -5.74 -37.45 8.26
CA GLY A 104 -7.17 -37.16 8.39
C GLY A 104 -7.79 -35.98 7.65
N GLU A 105 -8.91 -36.26 7.00
CA GLU A 105 -9.83 -35.36 6.25
C GLU A 105 -10.32 -34.07 6.97
N GLY A 106 -9.92 -33.81 8.21
CA GLY A 106 -10.19 -32.59 8.96
C GLY A 106 -9.29 -31.39 8.59
N ALA A 107 -8.18 -31.62 7.87
CA ALA A 107 -7.15 -30.61 7.59
C ALA A 107 -7.53 -29.60 6.48
N LEU A 108 -8.51 -29.92 5.62
CA LEU A 108 -8.93 -29.07 4.52
C LEU A 108 -9.63 -27.76 4.94
N ARG A 109 -10.24 -27.74 6.12
CA ARG A 109 -10.85 -26.52 6.69
C ARG A 109 -9.84 -25.59 7.41
N GLY A 110 -8.64 -26.10 7.72
CA GLY A 110 -7.60 -25.38 8.47
C GLY A 110 -6.62 -24.59 7.61
N ALA A 111 -6.49 -24.88 6.32
CA ALA A 111 -5.39 -24.37 5.49
C ALA A 111 -5.55 -22.90 5.04
N TYR A 112 -6.78 -22.38 4.99
CA TYR A 112 -7.06 -20.96 4.73
C TYR A 112 -6.82 -20.07 5.96
N SER A 113 -6.59 -20.68 7.07
CA SER A 113 -6.62 -20.12 8.42
C SER A 113 -5.47 -19.17 8.83
N PRO A 114 -4.17 -19.32 8.44
CA PRO A 114 -3.14 -18.52 9.10
C PRO A 114 -3.07 -17.08 8.61
N LEU A 115 -3.16 -16.86 7.29
CA LEU A 115 -3.07 -15.51 6.73
C LEU A 115 -4.38 -14.74 6.89
N GLU A 116 -5.51 -15.43 6.78
CA GLU A 116 -6.82 -14.85 7.09
C GLU A 116 -6.90 -14.49 8.58
N ARG A 117 -6.39 -15.36 9.46
CA ARG A 117 -6.22 -15.03 10.88
C ARG A 117 -5.29 -13.83 11.10
N LEU A 118 -4.18 -13.76 10.37
CA LEU A 118 -3.24 -12.63 10.44
C LEU A 118 -3.92 -11.31 10.02
N LEU A 119 -4.73 -11.34 8.97
CA LEU A 119 -5.45 -10.17 8.47
C LEU A 119 -6.54 -9.68 9.44
N ARG A 120 -7.20 -10.59 10.15
CA ARG A 120 -8.26 -10.27 11.11
C ARG A 120 -7.74 -9.93 12.51
N ARG A 121 -6.48 -10.27 12.81
CA ARG A 121 -5.89 -9.93 14.11
C ARG A 121 -5.65 -8.43 14.21
N SER A 122 -5.79 -7.93 15.45
CA SER A 122 -5.37 -6.57 15.77
C SER A 122 -3.88 -6.39 15.45
N LEU A 123 -3.55 -5.30 14.77
CA LEU A 123 -2.17 -4.94 14.44
C LEU A 123 -1.28 -4.81 15.68
N GLU A 124 -1.88 -4.41 16.81
CA GLU A 124 -1.22 -4.34 18.11
C GLU A 124 -0.65 -5.68 18.56
N SER A 125 -1.36 -6.77 18.27
CA SER A 125 -1.00 -8.12 18.70
C SER A 125 0.02 -8.81 17.80
N LEU A 126 0.46 -8.17 16.72
CA LEU A 126 1.37 -8.76 15.74
C LEU A 126 2.83 -8.68 16.21
N THR A 127 3.53 -9.78 16.11
CA THR A 127 4.99 -9.81 16.26
C THR A 127 5.68 -9.00 15.15
N PRO A 128 6.94 -8.56 15.35
CA PRO A 128 7.70 -7.87 14.30
C PRO A 128 7.79 -8.65 12.98
N GLY A 129 7.90 -9.97 13.05
CA GLY A 129 7.94 -10.86 11.89
C GLY A 129 6.60 -10.88 11.15
N GLU A 130 5.49 -11.06 11.88
CA GLU A 130 4.13 -11.04 11.32
C GLU A 130 3.79 -9.69 10.70
N ALA A 131 4.18 -8.59 11.34
CA ALA A 131 4.01 -7.24 10.82
C ALA A 131 4.72 -7.06 9.47
N LEU A 132 5.94 -7.61 9.34
CA LEU A 132 6.69 -7.56 8.09
C LEU A 132 6.05 -8.43 7.00
N VAL A 133 5.52 -9.60 7.36
CA VAL A 133 4.76 -10.47 6.45
C VAL A 133 3.52 -9.72 5.93
N LEU A 134 2.73 -9.13 6.84
CA LEU A 134 1.55 -8.36 6.48
C LEU A 134 1.91 -7.19 5.55
N ALA A 135 2.95 -6.42 5.88
CA ALA A 135 3.37 -5.28 5.06
C ALA A 135 3.81 -5.69 3.65
N ARG A 136 4.57 -6.78 3.53
CA ARG A 136 4.96 -7.35 2.22
C ARG A 136 3.75 -7.81 1.43
N PHE A 137 2.80 -8.41 2.11
CA PHE A 137 1.54 -8.80 1.52
C PHE A 137 0.74 -7.58 1.00
N LEU A 138 0.57 -6.54 1.82
CA LEU A 138 -0.07 -5.29 1.40
C LEU A 138 0.67 -4.65 0.22
N LEU A 139 2.01 -4.74 0.19
CA LEU A 139 2.83 -4.30 -0.94
C LEU A 139 2.51 -5.12 -2.21
N ALA A 140 2.35 -6.43 -2.11
CA ALA A 140 2.03 -7.30 -3.24
C ALA A 140 0.69 -6.93 -3.87
N LEU A 141 -0.30 -6.61 -3.05
CA LEU A 141 -1.63 -6.20 -3.48
C LEU A 141 -1.75 -4.73 -3.87
N ALA A 142 -0.77 -3.91 -3.52
CA ALA A 142 -0.80 -2.49 -3.86
C ALA A 142 -0.76 -2.30 -5.38
N PHE A 143 -1.65 -1.45 -5.86
CA PHE A 143 -1.84 -1.08 -7.25
C PHE A 143 -0.95 0.11 -7.63
N PRO A 144 -0.75 0.41 -8.92
CA PRO A 144 -0.08 1.64 -9.33
C PRO A 144 -0.90 2.87 -8.91
N PRO A 145 -0.24 3.99 -8.59
CA PRO A 145 -0.94 5.18 -8.10
C PRO A 145 -1.99 5.67 -9.10
N PRO A 146 -3.21 5.97 -8.64
CA PRO A 146 -4.29 6.45 -9.49
C PRO A 146 -3.92 7.79 -10.12
N ARG A 147 -4.44 8.00 -11.33
CA ARG A 147 -4.19 9.19 -12.14
C ARG A 147 -5.48 9.97 -12.32
N HIS A 148 -5.35 11.26 -12.42
CA HIS A 148 -6.47 12.14 -12.75
C HIS A 148 -6.16 12.98 -13.99
N PRO A 149 -7.18 13.42 -14.76
CA PRO A 149 -6.96 14.28 -15.91
C PRO A 149 -6.52 15.68 -15.47
N ALA A 150 -5.43 16.17 -16.03
CA ALA A 150 -4.98 17.53 -15.80
C ALA A 150 -5.85 18.54 -16.56
N ARG A 151 -5.94 19.78 -16.05
CA ARG A 151 -6.60 20.87 -16.79
C ARG A 151 -5.91 21.16 -18.12
N ARG A 152 -4.57 21.07 -18.16
CA ARG A 152 -3.80 21.23 -19.40
C ARG A 152 -3.95 20.00 -20.27
N ARG A 153 -4.33 20.21 -21.53
CA ARG A 153 -4.42 19.17 -22.55
C ARG A 153 -3.15 19.16 -23.39
N ARG A 154 -2.75 17.98 -23.89
CA ARG A 154 -1.67 17.87 -24.86
C ARG A 154 -2.22 17.82 -26.28
N ARG A 155 -1.50 18.42 -27.22
CA ARG A 155 -1.80 18.31 -28.65
C ARG A 155 -1.30 16.96 -29.18
N THR A 156 -2.13 16.30 -29.96
CA THR A 156 -1.86 14.96 -30.52
C THR A 156 -2.37 14.93 -31.96
N ARG A 157 -1.98 13.91 -32.71
CA ARG A 157 -2.54 13.65 -34.07
C ARG A 157 -3.91 13.01 -34.04
N GLN A 158 -4.28 12.37 -32.92
CA GLN A 158 -5.54 11.67 -32.75
C GLN A 158 -6.16 12.03 -31.39
N GLY A 159 -7.46 12.23 -31.33
CA GLY A 159 -8.17 12.58 -30.10
C GLY A 159 -9.62 12.94 -30.34
N GLU A 160 -10.38 13.09 -29.26
CA GLU A 160 -11.81 13.36 -29.31
C GLU A 160 -12.15 14.85 -29.63
N ARG A 161 -11.25 15.76 -29.26
CA ARG A 161 -11.50 17.21 -29.41
C ARG A 161 -10.46 17.86 -30.33
N LEU A 162 -10.92 18.43 -31.43
CA LEU A 162 -10.09 19.19 -32.38
C LEU A 162 -9.52 20.46 -31.73
N SER A 163 -8.24 20.74 -31.95
CA SER A 163 -7.57 21.97 -31.58
C SER A 163 -7.57 22.93 -32.78
N LEU A 164 -8.64 23.67 -32.99
CA LEU A 164 -8.74 24.64 -34.13
C LEU A 164 -7.51 25.53 -34.22
N PRO A 165 -7.02 26.20 -33.14
CA PRO A 165 -5.86 27.08 -33.28
C PRO A 165 -4.57 26.37 -33.68
N ALA A 166 -4.40 25.08 -33.33
CA ALA A 166 -3.23 24.33 -33.71
C ALA A 166 -3.33 23.76 -35.14
N THR A 167 -4.53 23.36 -35.55
CA THR A 167 -4.84 22.89 -36.90
C THR A 167 -4.72 24.03 -37.92
N LEU A 168 -5.32 25.18 -37.65
CA LEU A 168 -5.24 26.36 -38.54
C LEU A 168 -3.80 26.88 -38.71
N ARG A 169 -3.03 26.99 -37.61
CA ARG A 169 -1.60 27.37 -37.71
C ARG A 169 -0.79 26.39 -38.57
N ARG A 170 -1.21 25.15 -38.66
CA ARG A 170 -0.54 24.17 -39.51
C ARG A 170 -1.04 24.23 -40.95
N ALA A 171 -2.32 24.41 -41.14
CA ALA A 171 -2.94 24.65 -42.48
C ALA A 171 -2.34 25.85 -43.19
N LEU A 172 -2.08 26.95 -42.47
CA LEU A 172 -1.40 28.12 -43.04
C LEU A 172 -0.02 27.86 -43.65
N ARG A 173 0.66 26.80 -43.19
CA ARG A 173 1.97 26.35 -43.72
C ARG A 173 1.83 25.47 -44.97
N THR A 174 0.64 24.98 -45.25
CA THR A 174 0.30 24.09 -46.36
C THR A 174 -0.69 24.76 -47.32
N GLY A 175 -0.59 26.09 -47.51
CA GLY A 175 -1.44 26.83 -48.43
C GLY A 175 -2.92 26.92 -48.02
N GLY A 176 -3.27 26.67 -46.76
CA GLY A 176 -4.64 26.69 -46.26
C GLY A 176 -5.29 25.29 -46.14
N GLU A 177 -4.67 24.27 -46.67
CA GLU A 177 -5.22 22.92 -46.61
C GLU A 177 -4.99 22.24 -45.24
N VAL A 178 -6.04 21.59 -44.70
CA VAL A 178 -5.99 20.87 -43.41
C VAL A 178 -5.51 19.43 -43.63
N LEU A 179 -4.22 19.25 -43.87
CA LEU A 179 -3.62 17.94 -44.10
C LEU A 179 -3.31 17.16 -42.78
N ASP A 180 -3.07 17.86 -41.66
CA ASP A 180 -2.65 17.26 -40.37
C ASP A 180 -3.42 17.92 -39.21
N PRO A 181 -4.67 17.48 -38.96
CA PRO A 181 -5.50 18.03 -37.91
C PRO A 181 -4.89 17.74 -36.54
N ARG A 182 -4.97 18.66 -35.60
CA ARG A 182 -4.47 18.55 -34.25
C ARG A 182 -5.59 18.42 -33.24
N PHE A 183 -5.49 17.42 -32.41
CA PHE A 183 -6.46 17.11 -31.37
C PHE A 183 -5.91 17.41 -29.97
N LEU A 184 -6.81 17.50 -29.02
CA LEU A 184 -6.49 17.70 -27.61
C LEU A 184 -6.85 16.42 -26.84
N LYS A 185 -5.86 15.84 -26.15
CA LYS A 185 -6.07 14.77 -25.18
C LYS A 185 -5.79 15.28 -23.77
N PRO A 186 -6.49 14.80 -22.74
CA PRO A 186 -6.14 15.13 -21.37
C PRO A 186 -4.72 14.60 -21.06
N LYS A 187 -3.96 15.41 -20.30
CA LYS A 187 -2.69 14.95 -19.72
C LYS A 187 -3.02 14.33 -18.37
N TRP A 188 -2.67 13.07 -18.18
CA TRP A 188 -2.86 12.38 -16.91
C TRP A 188 -1.75 12.74 -15.93
N GLN A 189 -2.11 12.97 -14.65
CA GLN A 189 -1.18 13.30 -13.57
C GLN A 189 -1.49 12.45 -12.35
N LEU A 190 -0.47 12.18 -11.54
CA LEU A 190 -0.61 11.49 -10.26
C LEU A 190 -1.12 12.46 -9.19
N TYR A 191 -1.87 11.93 -8.23
CA TYR A 191 -2.12 12.62 -6.97
C TYR A 191 -0.82 12.71 -6.16
N ARG A 192 -0.71 13.72 -5.29
CA ARG A 192 0.34 13.83 -4.28
C ARG A 192 -0.24 13.41 -2.94
N TYR A 193 0.46 12.56 -2.23
CA TYR A 193 0.04 12.04 -0.94
C TYR A 193 0.93 12.62 0.15
N TYR A 194 0.30 13.08 1.22
CA TYR A 194 0.95 13.55 2.42
C TYR A 194 0.43 12.70 3.58
N ALA A 195 1.31 12.02 4.28
CA ALA A 195 0.96 11.19 5.42
C ALA A 195 1.51 11.80 6.71
N LEU A 196 0.66 11.95 7.70
CA LEU A 196 1.00 12.34 9.06
C LEU A 196 0.80 11.11 9.95
N LEU A 197 1.89 10.52 10.41
CA LEU A 197 1.90 9.32 11.25
C LEU A 197 2.11 9.71 12.70
N ASP A 198 1.15 9.41 13.52
CA ASP A 198 1.23 9.52 14.97
C ASP A 198 2.15 8.42 15.50
N VAL A 199 3.18 8.82 16.24
CA VAL A 199 4.15 7.92 16.88
C VAL A 199 4.11 8.05 18.41
N SER A 200 3.01 8.55 18.96
CA SER A 200 2.75 8.60 20.41
C SER A 200 2.71 7.22 21.04
N GLY A 201 2.78 7.16 22.37
CA GLY A 201 2.77 5.91 23.12
C GLY A 201 1.56 5.01 22.81
N SER A 202 0.34 5.58 22.68
CA SER A 202 -0.87 4.84 22.32
C SER A 202 -0.80 4.29 20.89
N MET A 203 -0.12 4.99 19.99
CA MET A 203 0.03 4.59 18.60
C MET A 203 1.25 3.68 18.35
N ALA A 204 2.17 3.53 19.30
CA ALA A 204 3.41 2.76 19.12
C ALA A 204 3.19 1.33 18.57
N PRO A 205 2.18 0.55 18.99
CA PRO A 205 1.92 -0.78 18.42
C PRO A 205 1.54 -0.74 16.94
N TYR A 206 0.83 0.30 16.53
CA TYR A 206 0.30 0.47 15.16
C TYR A 206 1.28 1.17 14.24
N ALA A 207 2.07 2.12 14.77
CA ALA A 207 2.95 3.01 14.00
C ALA A 207 3.91 2.23 13.10
N ARG A 208 4.45 1.09 13.57
CA ARG A 208 5.33 0.22 12.80
C ARG A 208 4.66 -0.27 11.52
N ILE A 209 3.47 -0.82 11.61
CA ILE A 209 2.77 -1.41 10.45
C ILE A 209 2.27 -0.33 9.51
N LEU A 210 1.74 0.76 10.07
CA LEU A 210 1.32 1.92 9.28
C LEU A 210 2.50 2.54 8.52
N PHE A 211 3.68 2.62 9.14
CA PHE A 211 4.90 3.05 8.45
C PHE A 211 5.29 2.09 7.33
N LEU A 212 5.24 0.77 7.56
CA LEU A 212 5.51 -0.23 6.53
C LEU A 212 4.50 -0.14 5.37
N LEU A 213 3.23 0.19 5.63
CA LEU A 213 2.24 0.49 4.61
C LEU A 213 2.65 1.72 3.77
N LEU A 214 3.13 2.79 4.41
CA LEU A 214 3.63 3.98 3.70
C LEU A 214 4.86 3.65 2.84
N GLN A 215 5.78 2.81 3.33
CA GLN A 215 6.89 2.29 2.53
C GLN A 215 6.38 1.49 1.31
N ALA A 216 5.36 0.63 1.50
CA ALA A 216 4.76 -0.14 0.43
C ALA A 216 4.17 0.76 -0.66
N LEU A 217 3.41 1.78 -0.29
CA LEU A 217 2.87 2.77 -1.22
C LEU A 217 3.98 3.52 -1.97
N ARG A 218 5.02 3.97 -1.25
CA ARG A 218 6.16 4.67 -1.86
C ARG A 218 6.87 3.81 -2.89
N ARG A 219 7.12 2.53 -2.59
CA ARG A 219 7.74 1.56 -3.50
C ARG A 219 6.89 1.27 -4.74
N ARG A 220 5.57 1.41 -4.65
CA ARG A 220 4.63 1.32 -5.79
C ARG A 220 4.55 2.59 -6.62
N GLY A 221 5.39 3.58 -6.33
CA GLY A 221 5.49 4.83 -7.10
C GLY A 221 4.46 5.90 -6.72
N PHE A 222 3.82 5.78 -5.56
CA PHE A 222 2.99 6.87 -5.03
C PHE A 222 3.88 8.07 -4.71
N PRO A 223 3.59 9.26 -5.24
CA PRO A 223 4.27 10.49 -4.84
C PRO A 223 3.87 10.86 -3.40
N LEU A 224 4.54 10.22 -2.43
CA LEU A 224 4.21 10.26 -1.01
C LEU A 224 5.31 10.99 -0.24
N GLU A 225 4.91 12.00 0.52
CA GLU A 225 5.68 12.65 1.57
C GLU A 225 5.11 12.22 2.92
N ALA A 226 5.97 11.83 3.86
CA ALA A 226 5.56 11.34 5.17
C ALA A 226 6.23 12.12 6.30
N PHE A 227 5.46 12.34 7.34
CA PHE A 227 5.86 13.04 8.56
C PHE A 227 5.42 12.22 9.76
N ALA A 228 6.27 12.13 10.77
CA ALA A 228 5.92 11.62 12.08
C ALA A 228 5.59 12.79 13.02
N PHE A 229 4.64 12.59 13.90
CA PHE A 229 4.30 13.58 14.90
C PHE A 229 4.01 12.94 16.26
N GLY A 230 4.21 13.72 17.32
CA GLY A 230 3.91 13.51 18.70
C GLY A 230 3.91 14.88 19.35
N THR A 231 4.97 15.26 20.06
CA THR A 231 5.17 16.61 20.60
C THR A 231 5.58 17.63 19.53
N ARG A 232 6.18 17.18 18.43
CA ARG A 232 6.60 17.98 17.29
C ARG A 232 6.37 17.23 15.96
N LEU A 233 6.48 17.92 14.84
CA LEU A 233 6.41 17.34 13.52
C LEU A 233 7.81 17.12 12.95
N THR A 234 8.09 15.90 12.47
CA THR A 234 9.36 15.54 11.84
C THR A 234 9.13 14.86 10.50
N ARG A 235 9.84 15.27 9.45
CA ARG A 235 9.76 14.67 8.11
C ARG A 235 10.46 13.32 8.11
N ILE A 236 9.73 12.25 7.82
CA ILE A 236 10.21 10.87 7.74
C ILE A 236 10.24 10.31 6.30
N THR A 237 9.97 11.15 5.30
CA THR A 237 10.07 10.76 3.89
C THR A 237 11.41 10.10 3.54
N PRO A 238 12.60 10.56 4.06
CA PRO A 238 13.87 9.90 3.80
C PRO A 238 13.96 8.45 4.29
N LEU A 239 13.17 8.05 5.27
CA LEU A 239 13.13 6.69 5.80
C LEU A 239 12.33 5.72 4.90
N LEU A 240 11.44 6.22 4.04
CA LEU A 240 10.56 5.37 3.22
C LEU A 240 11.30 4.48 2.21
N PRO A 241 12.40 4.89 1.56
CA PRO A 241 13.15 4.03 0.66
C PRO A 241 14.04 3.01 1.37
N LEU A 242 14.37 3.22 2.65
CA LEU A 242 15.26 2.36 3.41
C LEU A 242 14.68 0.96 3.63
N PRO A 243 15.51 -0.07 3.82
CA PRO A 243 15.04 -1.37 4.30
C PRO A 243 14.37 -1.23 5.67
N PRO A 244 13.34 -2.06 5.99
CA PRO A 244 12.66 -2.01 7.28
C PRO A 244 13.60 -2.13 8.49
N GLN A 245 14.67 -2.92 8.36
CA GLN A 245 15.67 -3.13 9.42
C GLN A 245 16.42 -1.85 9.80
N GLU A 246 16.57 -0.93 8.86
CA GLU A 246 17.24 0.38 9.08
C GLU A 246 16.21 1.46 9.47
N ALA A 247 15.05 1.46 8.80
CA ALA A 247 14.05 2.50 8.97
C ALA A 247 13.28 2.41 10.30
N LEU A 248 12.95 1.19 10.77
CA LEU A 248 12.14 1.01 11.98
C LEU A 248 12.86 1.42 13.27
N PRO A 249 14.18 1.17 13.48
CA PRO A 249 14.90 1.72 14.61
C PRO A 249 14.92 3.25 14.64
N GLU A 250 15.08 3.90 13.50
CA GLU A 250 15.03 5.37 13.39
C GLU A 250 13.62 5.91 13.74
N LEU A 251 12.58 5.24 13.26
CA LEU A 251 11.20 5.58 13.64
C LEU A 251 10.98 5.42 15.15
N GLY A 252 11.54 4.34 15.75
CA GLY A 252 11.47 4.09 17.19
C GLY A 252 12.14 5.18 18.01
N ARG A 253 13.33 5.65 17.63
CA ARG A 253 14.01 6.78 18.29
C ARG A 253 13.16 8.05 18.25
N LEU A 254 12.55 8.36 17.12
CA LEU A 254 11.62 9.49 17.04
C LEU A 254 10.44 9.34 17.99
N ALA A 255 9.91 8.12 18.17
CA ALA A 255 8.80 7.87 19.10
C ALA A 255 9.23 8.09 20.57
N GLU A 256 10.45 7.65 20.93
CA GLU A 256 11.02 7.87 22.28
C GLU A 256 11.23 9.37 22.54
N ASP A 257 11.73 10.14 21.57
CA ASP A 257 11.90 11.59 21.64
C ASP A 257 10.55 12.33 21.86
N PHE A 258 9.44 11.69 21.50
CA PHE A 258 8.07 12.25 21.56
C PHE A 258 7.25 11.77 22.78
N ALA A 259 7.89 11.14 23.76
CA ALA A 259 7.21 10.58 24.95
C ALA A 259 6.44 11.61 25.82
N GLY A 260 6.47 12.88 25.47
CA GLY A 260 5.77 13.98 26.17
C GLY A 260 4.28 14.14 25.83
N GLY A 261 3.68 13.19 25.07
CA GLY A 261 2.27 13.26 24.65
C GLY A 261 2.06 13.85 23.25
N THR A 262 0.85 13.72 22.73
CA THR A 262 0.51 14.16 21.38
C THR A 262 -0.02 15.59 21.38
N ARG A 263 0.54 16.43 20.50
CA ARG A 263 0.07 17.79 20.22
C ARG A 263 -0.37 17.89 18.77
N LEU A 264 -1.50 17.29 18.47
CA LEU A 264 -2.02 17.13 17.11
C LEU A 264 -2.27 18.49 16.44
N GLY A 265 -2.90 19.44 17.16
CA GLY A 265 -3.19 20.78 16.64
C GLY A 265 -1.92 21.53 16.20
N LEU A 266 -0.89 21.52 17.04
CA LEU A 266 0.41 22.13 16.72
C LEU A 266 1.09 21.44 15.55
N SER A 267 1.05 20.11 15.48
CA SER A 267 1.64 19.33 14.39
C SER A 267 0.96 19.60 13.04
N LEU A 268 -0.37 19.69 13.02
CA LEU A 268 -1.14 20.07 11.83
C LEU A 268 -0.86 21.51 11.39
N ARG A 269 -0.68 22.43 12.34
CA ARG A 269 -0.28 23.82 12.05
C ARG A 269 1.13 23.87 11.46
N ALA A 270 2.09 23.21 12.09
CA ALA A 270 3.46 23.14 11.59
C ALA A 270 3.52 22.53 10.16
N PHE A 271 2.72 21.49 9.90
CA PHE A 271 2.58 20.92 8.56
C PHE A 271 2.02 21.94 7.57
N LEU A 272 0.99 22.68 7.96
CA LEU A 272 0.38 23.72 7.12
C LEU A 272 1.37 24.85 6.80
N GLU A 273 2.19 25.24 7.77
CA GLU A 273 3.21 26.29 7.62
C GLU A 273 4.36 25.83 6.71
N GLY A 274 4.86 24.60 6.92
CA GLY A 274 5.94 24.01 6.13
C GLY A 274 5.53 23.63 4.71
N GLU A 275 4.51 22.78 4.60
CA GLU A 275 4.12 22.18 3.31
C GLU A 275 2.94 22.90 2.63
N GLY A 276 2.29 23.82 3.31
CA GLY A 276 1.05 24.45 2.84
C GLY A 276 1.13 25.10 1.47
N ARG A 277 2.29 25.60 1.06
CA ARG A 277 2.52 26.18 -0.28
C ARG A 277 2.53 25.14 -1.39
N GLN A 278 2.89 23.89 -1.06
CA GLN A 278 2.95 22.77 -2.01
C GLN A 278 1.61 22.05 -2.15
N LEU A 279 0.70 22.24 -1.18
CA LEU A 279 -0.63 21.67 -1.19
C LEU A 279 -1.50 22.24 -2.32
N GLY A 280 -2.38 21.43 -2.85
CA GLY A 280 -3.30 21.83 -3.91
C GLY A 280 -4.39 20.79 -4.16
N ARG A 281 -5.25 21.05 -5.14
CA ARG A 281 -6.37 20.20 -5.55
C ARG A 281 -5.98 18.77 -5.97
N ARG A 282 -4.70 18.44 -6.02
CA ARG A 282 -4.15 17.10 -6.29
C ARG A 282 -3.55 16.47 -5.05
N SER A 283 -3.55 17.18 -3.95
CA SER A 283 -3.00 16.69 -2.68
C SER A 283 -4.07 15.92 -1.91
N LEU A 284 -3.68 14.78 -1.39
CA LEU A 284 -4.44 13.93 -0.50
C LEU A 284 -3.68 13.89 0.83
N LEU A 285 -4.38 14.17 1.91
CA LEU A 285 -3.83 14.12 3.26
C LEU A 285 -4.31 12.84 3.94
N LEU A 286 -3.38 12.06 4.45
CA LEU A 286 -3.60 10.86 5.23
C LEU A 286 -3.15 11.16 6.67
N VAL A 287 -4.05 11.13 7.63
CA VAL A 287 -3.73 11.24 9.06
C VAL A 287 -3.90 9.86 9.66
N LEU A 288 -2.84 9.34 10.29
CA LEU A 288 -2.79 8.01 10.88
C LEU A 288 -2.62 8.18 12.39
N SER A 289 -3.73 8.18 13.13
CA SER A 289 -3.77 8.49 14.58
C SER A 289 -5.07 7.99 15.21
N ASP A 290 -5.04 7.68 16.49
CA ASP A 290 -6.22 7.39 17.31
C ASP A 290 -7.03 8.66 17.69
N GLY A 291 -6.42 9.84 17.45
CA GLY A 291 -7.01 11.15 17.74
C GLY A 291 -6.98 11.53 19.22
N LEU A 292 -6.21 10.81 20.06
CA LEU A 292 -5.94 11.22 21.44
C LEU A 292 -4.97 12.40 21.39
N ASP A 293 -5.43 13.54 21.88
CA ASP A 293 -4.68 14.81 21.86
C ASP A 293 -4.69 15.45 23.25
N GLN A 294 -3.51 15.93 23.65
CA GLN A 294 -3.33 16.70 24.89
C GLN A 294 -3.42 18.22 24.65
N GLY A 295 -3.51 18.64 23.39
CA GLY A 295 -3.63 20.04 23.00
C GLY A 295 -5.07 20.56 23.05
N GLU A 296 -5.26 21.78 22.57
CA GLU A 296 -6.58 22.40 22.47
C GLU A 296 -7.32 21.89 21.20
N PRO A 297 -8.55 21.36 21.35
CA PRO A 297 -9.34 20.85 20.21
C PRO A 297 -9.58 21.88 19.12
N GLU A 298 -9.70 23.16 19.51
CA GLU A 298 -9.89 24.29 18.61
C GLU A 298 -8.74 24.44 17.63
N GLU A 299 -7.49 24.18 18.05
CA GLU A 299 -6.31 24.21 17.18
C GLU A 299 -6.38 23.12 16.12
N VAL A 300 -6.83 21.91 16.48
CA VAL A 300 -7.06 20.81 15.54
C VAL A 300 -8.08 21.20 14.48
N GLY A 301 -9.23 21.72 14.93
CA GLY A 301 -10.32 22.18 14.04
C GLY A 301 -9.88 23.28 13.09
N GLN A 302 -9.17 24.29 13.60
CA GLN A 302 -8.68 25.42 12.79
C GLN A 302 -7.67 24.97 11.73
N ALA A 303 -6.69 24.13 12.13
CA ALA A 303 -5.69 23.62 11.21
C ALA A 303 -6.29 22.74 10.11
N LEU A 304 -7.20 21.82 10.47
CA LEU A 304 -7.90 20.97 9.50
C LEU A 304 -8.82 21.76 8.58
N LYS A 305 -9.51 22.78 9.08
CA LYS A 305 -10.30 23.70 8.26
C LYS A 305 -9.46 24.41 7.20
N ALA A 306 -8.26 24.84 7.56
CA ALA A 306 -7.32 25.47 6.64
C ALA A 306 -6.76 24.46 5.62
N LEU A 307 -6.42 23.25 6.04
CA LEU A 307 -5.94 22.15 5.20
C LEU A 307 -7.03 21.68 4.21
N ARG A 308 -8.29 21.55 4.66
CA ARG A 308 -9.44 21.16 3.82
C ARG A 308 -9.66 22.08 2.61
N ARG A 309 -9.34 23.37 2.76
CA ARG A 309 -9.40 24.33 1.65
C ARG A 309 -8.30 24.13 0.61
N ARG A 310 -7.19 23.53 0.98
CA ARG A 310 -5.98 23.37 0.14
C ARG A 310 -5.86 22.00 -0.50
N VAL A 311 -6.26 20.95 0.22
CA VAL A 311 -6.16 19.57 -0.30
C VAL A 311 -7.45 19.13 -1.00
N ARG A 312 -7.36 18.03 -1.75
CA ARG A 312 -8.54 17.42 -2.40
C ARG A 312 -9.39 16.66 -1.40
N ARG A 313 -8.74 15.83 -0.57
CA ARG A 313 -9.38 14.99 0.44
C ARG A 313 -8.48 14.83 1.66
N ILE A 314 -9.13 14.64 2.82
CA ILE A 314 -8.50 14.29 4.07
C ILE A 314 -9.09 12.95 4.52
N TYR A 315 -8.24 11.93 4.56
CA TYR A 315 -8.57 10.62 5.11
C TYR A 315 -7.92 10.46 6.47
N TRP A 316 -8.71 10.02 7.43
CA TRP A 316 -8.20 9.71 8.75
C TRP A 316 -8.24 8.21 8.98
N LEU A 317 -7.10 7.59 9.19
CA LEU A 317 -6.94 6.19 9.52
C LEU A 317 -6.77 6.07 11.03
N ASN A 318 -7.80 5.51 11.69
CA ASN A 318 -7.80 5.33 13.13
C ASN A 318 -7.82 3.82 13.46
N PRO A 319 -6.78 3.29 14.14
CA PRO A 319 -6.72 1.87 14.49
C PRO A 319 -7.87 1.40 15.38
N LEU A 320 -8.46 2.29 16.16
CA LEU A 320 -9.53 1.97 17.09
C LEU A 320 -10.92 2.01 16.44
N ALA A 321 -11.05 2.65 15.27
CA ALA A 321 -12.35 2.91 14.64
C ALA A 321 -13.11 1.64 14.22
N GLY A 322 -12.42 0.50 14.07
CA GLY A 322 -13.01 -0.80 13.76
C GLY A 322 -13.45 -1.61 14.98
N LEU A 323 -13.16 -1.15 16.20
CA LEU A 323 -13.51 -1.87 17.41
C LEU A 323 -15.02 -1.83 17.68
N PRO A 324 -15.64 -2.94 18.13
CA PRO A 324 -17.04 -2.94 18.53
C PRO A 324 -17.33 -1.87 19.59
N GLY A 325 -18.35 -1.05 19.37
CA GLY A 325 -18.74 0.03 20.29
C GLY A 325 -17.84 1.26 20.22
N TYR A 326 -16.88 1.34 19.30
CA TYR A 326 -16.08 2.55 19.11
C TYR A 326 -16.98 3.75 18.81
N SER A 327 -16.71 4.85 19.51
CA SER A 327 -17.28 6.15 19.22
C SER A 327 -16.17 7.20 19.23
N PRO A 328 -16.14 8.16 18.30
CA PRO A 328 -15.08 9.16 18.18
C PRO A 328 -15.20 10.25 19.25
N LEU A 329 -15.10 9.86 20.53
CA LEU A 329 -15.31 10.74 21.69
C LEU A 329 -14.06 11.52 22.09
N ALA A 330 -12.86 11.08 21.66
CA ALA A 330 -11.62 11.80 21.91
C ALA A 330 -11.74 13.25 21.43
N ARG A 331 -11.28 14.21 22.24
CA ARG A 331 -11.45 15.66 21.97
C ARG A 331 -10.86 16.06 20.62
N GLY A 332 -9.65 15.60 20.32
CA GLY A 332 -9.01 15.84 19.03
C GLY A 332 -9.80 15.23 17.85
N MET A 333 -10.31 14.00 18.03
CA MET A 333 -11.11 13.33 17.00
C MET A 333 -12.42 14.06 16.73
N ARG A 334 -13.15 14.48 17.78
CA ARG A 334 -14.39 15.25 17.63
C ARG A 334 -14.18 16.57 16.89
N ALA A 335 -13.07 17.26 17.18
CA ALA A 335 -12.71 18.50 16.50
C ALA A 335 -12.31 18.26 15.02
N ALA A 336 -11.77 17.08 14.70
CA ALA A 336 -11.34 16.72 13.34
C ALA A 336 -12.51 16.34 12.42
N LEU A 337 -13.51 15.59 12.94
CA LEU A 337 -14.60 14.99 12.16
C LEU A 337 -15.26 15.90 11.12
N PRO A 338 -15.61 17.17 11.41
CA PRO A 338 -16.29 18.05 10.43
C PRO A 338 -15.46 18.34 9.17
N TYR A 339 -14.16 18.09 9.20
CA TYR A 339 -13.22 18.44 8.13
C TYR A 339 -12.70 17.22 7.36
N LEU A 340 -13.06 16.02 7.79
CA LEU A 340 -12.64 14.77 7.14
C LEU A 340 -13.55 14.43 5.96
N ASP A 341 -12.99 13.81 4.94
CA ASP A 341 -13.78 13.16 3.88
C ASP A 341 -14.19 11.74 4.31
N ASP A 342 -13.31 11.05 5.02
CA ASP A 342 -13.60 9.72 5.59
C ASP A 342 -12.79 9.51 6.88
N LEU A 343 -13.42 8.87 7.86
CA LEU A 343 -12.78 8.23 9.02
C LEU A 343 -12.76 6.73 8.74
N LEU A 344 -11.59 6.16 8.61
CA LEU A 344 -11.39 4.78 8.17
C LEU A 344 -10.76 3.94 9.29
N PRO A 345 -11.28 2.75 9.57
CA PRO A 345 -10.62 1.83 10.48
C PRO A 345 -9.27 1.36 9.92
N ALA A 346 -8.30 1.17 10.80
CA ALA A 346 -6.94 0.78 10.45
C ALA A 346 -6.26 -0.06 11.55
N GLY A 347 -7.05 -0.82 12.33
CA GLY A 347 -6.58 -1.68 13.41
C GLY A 347 -6.29 -3.13 13.00
N THR A 348 -6.67 -3.53 11.79
CA THR A 348 -6.48 -4.89 11.25
C THR A 348 -5.94 -4.86 9.82
N GLY A 349 -5.38 -5.97 9.37
CA GLY A 349 -4.93 -6.11 7.97
C GLY A 349 -6.05 -5.96 6.95
N ASP A 350 -7.25 -6.50 7.26
CA ASP A 350 -8.44 -6.37 6.38
C ASP A 350 -8.88 -4.91 6.23
N GLU A 351 -8.80 -4.13 7.28
CA GLU A 351 -9.10 -2.70 7.25
C GLU A 351 -8.08 -1.91 6.41
N LEU A 352 -6.79 -2.25 6.52
CA LEU A 352 -5.75 -1.68 5.66
C LEU A 352 -5.96 -2.05 4.18
N LEU A 353 -6.45 -3.25 3.89
CA LEU A 353 -6.85 -3.65 2.54
C LEU A 353 -8.04 -2.84 2.03
N ALA A 354 -9.05 -2.62 2.87
CA ALA A 354 -10.20 -1.78 2.53
C ALA A 354 -9.75 -0.34 2.22
N PHE A 355 -8.83 0.21 2.99
CA PHE A 355 -8.21 1.50 2.71
C PHE A 355 -7.47 1.52 1.36
N LEU A 356 -6.66 0.50 1.06
CA LEU A 356 -5.98 0.40 -0.23
C LEU A 356 -6.98 0.38 -1.40
N ARG A 357 -8.08 -0.37 -1.29
CA ARG A 357 -9.17 -0.36 -2.30
C ARG A 357 -9.79 1.02 -2.45
N ARG A 358 -9.98 1.74 -1.34
CA ARG A 358 -10.49 3.12 -1.36
C ARG A 358 -9.55 4.05 -2.12
N LEU A 359 -8.23 3.92 -1.91
CA LEU A 359 -7.23 4.69 -2.66
C LEU A 359 -7.23 4.36 -4.16
N LYS A 360 -7.44 3.09 -4.53
CA LYS A 360 -7.52 2.67 -5.94
C LYS A 360 -8.67 3.34 -6.68
N ASN A 361 -9.80 3.48 -6.01
CA ASN A 361 -11.07 3.97 -6.58
C ASN A 361 -11.24 5.49 -6.39
N LEU A 362 -10.14 6.25 -6.28
CA LEU A 362 -10.20 7.71 -6.22
C LEU A 362 -10.77 8.26 -7.52
N PRO A 363 -11.79 9.15 -7.46
CA PRO A 363 -12.44 9.75 -8.62
C PRO A 363 -11.54 10.76 -9.35
#